data_26b2f2d08ffedd24ee3c20b589d314eb
#
_entry.id   26b2f2d08ffedd24ee3c20b589d314eb
#
_cell.length_a   1.000
_cell.length_b   1.000
_cell.length_c   1.000
_cell.angle_alpha   90.00
_cell.angle_beta   90.00
_cell.angle_gamma   90.00
#
_symmetry.space_group_name_H-M   'P 1'
#
loop_
_entity.id
_entity.type
_entity.pdbx_description
1 polymer ?
#
loop_
_entity_poly.entity_id
_entity_poly.type
_entity_poly.pdbx_seq_one_letter_code
_entity_poly.pdbx_strand_id
1 'polypeptide(L)'
;RLLREKGLKMVYMGLESGCDAVLERMDKGHTAAQIIEAGQKARRCGLQLSVTAISGLGSRELWREHAVETARAFNAMNPEYIGLLTLMVEPGTPLEKWVREGSFHVLSPVEVMQEMELFLQHIDSPGSVFRMNHASNYLTLKGTLNQDRERLLQQVRQGLAGQGLKDEFMRAL
;
A
#
# COMPACT_ATOMS: atom_id res chain seq x y z
N ARG A 1 11.01 -21.11 -11.82
CA ARG A 1 10.52 -21.99 -12.92
C ARG A 1 9.93 -23.28 -12.37
N LEU A 2 10.67 -24.07 -11.58
CA LEU A 2 10.21 -25.36 -11.04
C LEU A 2 8.83 -25.29 -10.36
N LEU A 3 8.58 -24.26 -9.53
CA LEU A 3 7.29 -24.09 -8.87
C LEU A 3 6.15 -23.84 -9.88
N ARG A 4 6.42 -23.09 -10.95
CA ARG A 4 5.46 -22.85 -12.04
C ARG A 4 5.09 -24.14 -12.75
N GLU A 5 6.08 -24.98 -13.05
CA GLU A 5 5.90 -26.30 -13.66
C GLU A 5 5.12 -27.25 -12.75
N LYS A 6 5.23 -27.10 -11.43
CA LYS A 6 4.46 -27.84 -10.41
C LYS A 6 3.06 -27.26 -10.15
N GLY A 7 2.63 -26.25 -10.93
CA GLY A 7 1.27 -25.70 -10.87
C GLY A 7 1.09 -24.42 -10.06
N LEU A 8 2.15 -23.84 -9.48
CA LEU A 8 2.03 -22.52 -8.85
C LEU A 8 1.69 -21.48 -9.92
N LYS A 9 0.62 -20.71 -9.70
CA LYS A 9 0.13 -19.70 -10.65
C LYS A 9 0.40 -18.28 -10.18
N MET A 10 0.32 -18.04 -8.88
CA MET A 10 0.37 -16.70 -8.29
C MET A 10 1.22 -16.71 -7.02
N VAL A 11 1.88 -15.61 -6.76
CA VAL A 11 2.55 -15.31 -5.48
C VAL A 11 2.01 -14.03 -4.89
N TYR A 12 1.94 -13.99 -3.57
CA TYR A 12 1.59 -12.81 -2.78
C TYR A 12 2.85 -12.29 -2.10
N MET A 13 3.06 -10.98 -2.17
CA MET A 13 4.23 -10.33 -1.60
C MET A 13 3.82 -9.07 -0.84
N GLY A 14 4.34 -8.90 0.38
CA GLY A 14 4.27 -7.65 1.11
C GLY A 14 5.41 -6.73 0.68
N LEU A 15 5.10 -5.62 0.01
CA LEU A 15 6.02 -4.48 -0.17
C LEU A 15 6.04 -3.63 1.10
N GLU A 16 4.87 -3.44 1.69
CA GLU A 16 4.53 -2.60 2.83
C GLU A 16 4.82 -1.11 2.60
N SER A 17 6.02 -0.77 2.15
CA SER A 17 6.48 0.55 1.75
C SER A 17 7.50 0.48 0.61
N GLY A 18 7.52 1.45 -0.26
CA GLY A 18 8.62 1.68 -1.20
C GLY A 18 9.74 2.55 -0.63
N CYS A 19 9.55 3.14 0.56
CA CYS A 19 10.52 3.99 1.22
C CYS A 19 11.39 3.17 2.18
N ASP A 20 12.70 3.09 1.90
CA ASP A 20 13.63 2.29 2.71
C ASP A 20 13.71 2.75 4.16
N ALA A 21 13.63 4.06 4.43
CA ALA A 21 13.60 4.58 5.80
C ALA A 21 12.37 4.08 6.60
N VAL A 22 11.23 3.89 5.94
CA VAL A 22 10.03 3.30 6.54
C VAL A 22 10.23 1.81 6.78
N LEU A 23 10.79 1.09 5.80
CA LEU A 23 11.06 -0.35 5.92
C LEU A 23 12.06 -0.64 7.05
N GLU A 24 13.12 0.16 7.17
CA GLU A 24 14.11 0.06 8.26
C GLU A 24 13.45 0.31 9.61
N ARG A 25 12.67 1.40 9.75
CA ARG A 25 11.94 1.72 10.99
C ARG A 25 11.00 0.58 11.42
N MET A 26 10.39 -0.12 10.47
CA MET A 26 9.48 -1.24 10.71
C MET A 26 10.20 -2.60 10.82
N ASP A 27 11.54 -2.61 10.83
CA ASP A 27 12.38 -3.81 10.91
C ASP A 27 11.97 -4.91 9.89
N LYS A 28 11.74 -4.50 8.64
CA LYS A 28 11.28 -5.42 7.58
C LYS A 28 12.39 -6.36 7.08
N GLY A 29 13.65 -6.07 7.40
CA GLY A 29 14.79 -6.92 7.07
C GLY A 29 15.16 -6.94 5.57
N HIS A 30 14.56 -6.08 4.76
CA HIS A 30 14.83 -5.96 3.31
C HIS A 30 14.60 -4.52 2.83
N THR A 31 15.18 -4.19 1.68
CA THR A 31 14.95 -2.91 0.99
C THR A 31 13.85 -3.01 -0.06
N ALA A 32 13.32 -1.86 -0.48
CA ALA A 32 12.37 -1.78 -1.60
C ALA A 32 12.97 -2.38 -2.88
N ALA A 33 14.25 -2.10 -3.16
CA ALA A 33 14.96 -2.65 -4.32
C ALA A 33 14.98 -4.19 -4.33
N GLN A 34 15.19 -4.83 -3.19
CA GLN A 34 15.17 -6.30 -3.07
C GLN A 34 13.78 -6.88 -3.35
N ILE A 35 12.72 -6.24 -2.87
CA ILE A 35 11.34 -6.67 -3.14
C ILE A 35 10.98 -6.45 -4.61
N ILE A 36 11.37 -5.32 -5.19
CA ILE A 36 11.16 -5.04 -6.62
C ILE A 36 11.83 -6.13 -7.46
N GLU A 37 13.09 -6.45 -7.19
CA GLU A 37 13.82 -7.51 -7.92
C GLU A 37 13.11 -8.87 -7.79
N ALA A 38 12.69 -9.23 -6.56
CA ALA A 38 11.97 -10.48 -6.31
C ALA A 38 10.65 -10.54 -7.08
N GLY A 39 9.86 -9.46 -7.08
CA GLY A 39 8.61 -9.35 -7.83
C GLY A 39 8.81 -9.47 -9.34
N GLN A 40 9.78 -8.73 -9.87
CA GLN A 40 10.15 -8.84 -11.29
C GLN A 40 10.62 -10.24 -11.67
N LYS A 41 11.38 -10.91 -10.80
CA LYS A 41 11.82 -12.30 -11.01
C LYS A 41 10.63 -13.25 -11.04
N ALA A 42 9.66 -13.11 -10.14
CA ALA A 42 8.43 -13.91 -10.14
C ALA A 42 7.68 -13.78 -11.48
N ARG A 43 7.48 -12.54 -11.95
CA ARG A 43 6.82 -12.26 -13.24
C ARG A 43 7.60 -12.84 -14.43
N ARG A 44 8.93 -12.66 -14.47
CA ARG A 44 9.77 -13.28 -15.52
C ARG A 44 9.69 -14.80 -15.54
N CYS A 45 9.32 -15.41 -14.41
CA CYS A 45 9.06 -16.87 -14.35
C CYS A 45 7.63 -17.27 -14.76
N GLY A 46 6.80 -16.31 -15.19
CA GLY A 46 5.42 -16.56 -15.63
C GLY A 46 4.43 -16.72 -14.47
N LEU A 47 4.77 -16.27 -13.27
CA LEU A 47 3.86 -16.22 -12.13
C LEU A 47 3.10 -14.90 -12.13
N GLN A 48 1.83 -14.94 -11.79
CA GLN A 48 1.08 -13.74 -11.44
C GLN A 48 1.57 -13.20 -10.10
N LEU A 49 1.57 -11.88 -9.95
CA LEU A 49 2.06 -11.20 -8.76
C LEU A 49 0.94 -10.37 -8.13
N SER A 50 0.67 -10.62 -6.85
CA SER A 50 -0.19 -9.79 -6.02
C SER A 50 0.67 -9.13 -4.94
N VAL A 51 0.70 -7.80 -4.91
CA VAL A 51 1.55 -7.06 -3.97
C VAL A 51 0.70 -6.16 -3.09
N THR A 52 1.01 -6.15 -1.80
CA THR A 52 0.35 -5.31 -0.81
C THR A 52 1.29 -4.23 -0.26
N ALA A 53 0.71 -3.10 0.13
CA ALA A 53 1.37 -2.08 0.93
C ALA A 53 0.40 -1.52 1.99
N ILE A 54 0.94 -0.82 3.00
CA ILE A 54 0.18 -0.34 4.15
C ILE A 54 0.23 1.18 4.18
N SER A 55 -0.89 1.83 3.85
CA SER A 55 -1.07 3.28 3.98
C SER A 55 -0.96 3.72 5.44
N GLY A 56 -0.30 4.84 5.68
CA GLY A 56 -0.04 5.38 7.02
C GLY A 56 1.23 4.85 7.69
N LEU A 57 1.95 3.91 7.06
CA LEU A 57 3.16 3.31 7.64
C LEU A 57 4.32 4.31 7.74
N GLY A 58 4.29 5.38 6.93
CA GLY A 58 5.25 6.48 6.96
C GLY A 58 5.13 7.41 8.15
N SER A 59 4.09 7.25 9.00
CA SER A 59 3.77 8.24 10.03
C SER A 59 3.58 9.65 9.42
N ARG A 60 3.44 10.71 10.23
CA ARG A 60 3.39 12.09 9.72
C ARG A 60 4.71 12.59 9.17
N GLU A 61 5.81 11.97 9.56
CA GLU A 61 7.15 12.41 9.21
C GLU A 61 7.53 12.04 7.77
N LEU A 62 7.13 10.85 7.31
CA LEU A 62 7.56 10.28 6.02
C LEU A 62 6.40 9.90 5.08
N TRP A 63 5.18 10.39 5.32
CA TRP A 63 4.02 9.96 4.53
C TRP A 63 4.14 10.30 3.04
N ARG A 64 4.78 11.45 2.70
CA ARG A 64 4.96 11.84 1.29
C ARG A 64 5.96 10.95 0.58
N GLU A 65 7.11 10.73 1.18
CA GLU A 65 8.13 9.82 0.68
C GLU A 65 7.56 8.41 0.56
N HIS A 66 6.85 7.96 1.58
CA HIS A 66 6.16 6.67 1.58
C HIS A 66 5.19 6.55 0.41
N ALA A 67 4.32 7.52 0.18
CA ALA A 67 3.35 7.51 -0.93
C ALA A 67 4.04 7.44 -2.29
N VAL A 68 5.02 8.34 -2.53
CA VAL A 68 5.69 8.46 -3.83
C VAL A 68 6.57 7.25 -4.13
N GLU A 69 7.40 6.83 -3.17
CA GLU A 69 8.31 5.69 -3.39
C GLU A 69 7.54 4.37 -3.46
N THR A 70 6.41 4.23 -2.74
CA THR A 70 5.54 3.05 -2.87
C THR A 70 4.90 3.00 -4.26
N ALA A 71 4.43 4.12 -4.80
CA ALA A 71 3.94 4.18 -6.17
C ALA A 71 5.04 3.79 -7.18
N ARG A 72 6.25 4.32 -7.01
CA ARG A 72 7.43 3.98 -7.86
C ARG A 72 7.78 2.50 -7.80
N ALA A 73 7.73 1.89 -6.61
CA ALA A 73 8.00 0.47 -6.46
C ALA A 73 6.95 -0.39 -7.20
N PHE A 74 5.68 -0.04 -7.11
CA PHE A 74 4.62 -0.69 -7.91
C PHE A 74 4.82 -0.49 -9.40
N ASN A 75 5.19 0.72 -9.85
CA ASN A 75 5.48 1.00 -11.27
C ASN A 75 6.61 0.11 -11.80
N ALA A 76 7.68 -0.05 -11.01
CA ALA A 76 8.81 -0.89 -11.37
C ALA A 76 8.47 -2.39 -11.45
N MET A 77 7.55 -2.87 -10.64
CA MET A 77 7.09 -4.27 -10.65
C MET A 77 5.96 -4.51 -11.65
N ASN A 78 5.06 -3.53 -11.81
CA ASN A 78 3.80 -3.63 -12.58
C ASN A 78 3.05 -4.94 -12.29
N PRO A 79 2.66 -5.24 -11.04
CA PRO A 79 2.04 -6.50 -10.66
C PRO A 79 0.62 -6.62 -11.23
N GLU A 80 0.08 -7.83 -11.35
CA GLU A 80 -1.30 -8.06 -11.77
C GLU A 80 -2.31 -7.51 -10.76
N TYR A 81 -1.95 -7.56 -9.46
CA TYR A 81 -2.84 -7.09 -8.38
C TYR A 81 -2.08 -6.21 -7.40
N ILE A 82 -2.69 -5.09 -7.04
CA ILE A 82 -2.23 -4.16 -6.02
C ILE A 82 -3.29 -4.08 -4.93
N GLY A 83 -2.91 -4.41 -3.69
CA GLY A 83 -3.75 -4.27 -2.50
C GLY A 83 -3.20 -3.20 -1.56
N LEU A 84 -4.02 -2.25 -1.15
CA LEU A 84 -3.66 -1.31 -0.10
C LEU A 84 -4.53 -1.53 1.14
N LEU A 85 -3.86 -1.62 2.28
CA LEU A 85 -4.47 -1.64 3.61
C LEU A 85 -4.17 -0.32 4.29
N THR A 86 -4.92 0.03 5.32
CA THR A 86 -4.58 1.17 6.18
C THR A 86 -4.07 0.66 7.52
N LEU A 87 -3.00 1.26 8.00
CA LEU A 87 -2.36 0.91 9.27
C LEU A 87 -3.39 0.88 10.40
N MET A 88 -3.36 -0.19 11.17
CA MET A 88 -4.02 -0.31 12.46
C MET A 88 -2.96 -0.64 13.52
N VAL A 89 -3.12 -0.03 14.70
CA VAL A 89 -2.19 -0.23 15.81
C VAL A 89 -2.73 -1.32 16.71
N GLU A 90 -2.06 -2.47 16.69
CA GLU A 90 -2.45 -3.62 17.52
C GLU A 90 -1.88 -3.52 18.93
N PRO A 91 -2.70 -3.82 19.96
CA PRO A 91 -2.24 -3.86 21.35
C PRO A 91 -1.06 -4.81 21.57
N GLY A 92 -0.13 -4.43 22.43
CA GLY A 92 1.04 -5.22 22.78
C GLY A 92 2.17 -5.21 21.75
N THR A 93 2.04 -4.44 20.66
CA THR A 93 3.09 -4.32 19.63
C THR A 93 4.09 -3.21 19.94
N PRO A 94 5.32 -3.27 19.38
CA PRO A 94 6.25 -2.14 19.44
C PRO A 94 5.66 -0.84 18.89
N LEU A 95 4.82 -0.93 17.86
CA LEU A 95 4.16 0.22 17.26
C LEU A 95 3.21 0.92 18.24
N GLU A 96 2.42 0.17 19.02
CA GLU A 96 1.58 0.75 20.08
C GLU A 96 2.43 1.52 21.08
N LYS A 97 3.56 0.97 21.50
CA LYS A 97 4.50 1.66 22.38
C LYS A 97 4.97 2.97 21.77
N TRP A 98 5.38 2.98 20.50
CA TRP A 98 5.85 4.19 19.83
C TRP A 98 4.75 5.27 19.72
N VAL A 99 3.52 4.87 19.45
CA VAL A 99 2.38 5.79 19.43
C VAL A 99 2.15 6.40 20.81
N ARG A 100 2.14 5.60 21.86
CA ARG A 100 1.97 6.07 23.24
C ARG A 100 3.10 7.00 23.71
N GLU A 101 4.33 6.75 23.26
CA GLU A 101 5.49 7.57 23.57
C GLU A 101 5.63 8.82 22.68
N GLY A 102 4.76 8.97 21.67
CA GLY A 102 4.78 10.10 20.75
C GLY A 102 5.91 10.07 19.72
N SER A 103 6.57 8.90 19.53
CA SER A 103 7.59 8.72 18.52
C SER A 103 7.06 8.20 17.18
N PHE A 104 5.76 7.87 17.10
CA PHE A 104 5.03 7.56 15.89
C PHE A 104 3.67 8.23 15.90
N HIS A 105 3.34 8.96 14.84
CA HIS A 105 2.05 9.66 14.70
C HIS A 105 1.19 8.96 13.64
N VAL A 106 0.14 8.29 14.10
CA VAL A 106 -0.85 7.68 13.20
C VAL A 106 -1.55 8.75 12.38
N LEU A 107 -1.69 8.52 11.08
CA LEU A 107 -2.40 9.43 10.21
C LEU A 107 -3.90 9.44 10.53
N SER A 108 -4.49 10.62 10.58
CA SER A 108 -5.95 10.79 10.60
C SER A 108 -6.58 10.31 9.29
N PRO A 109 -7.91 10.07 9.25
CA PRO A 109 -8.59 9.68 8.00
C PRO A 109 -8.32 10.64 6.84
N VAL A 110 -8.25 11.94 7.10
CA VAL A 110 -7.95 12.96 6.08
C VAL A 110 -6.51 12.87 5.60
N GLU A 111 -5.54 12.68 6.53
CA GLU A 111 -4.13 12.50 6.17
C GLU A 111 -3.91 11.20 5.35
N VAL A 112 -4.64 10.12 5.65
CA VAL A 112 -4.65 8.90 4.83
C VAL A 112 -5.17 9.19 3.42
N MET A 113 -6.21 10.02 3.28
CA MET A 113 -6.69 10.41 1.95
C MET A 113 -5.70 11.31 1.19
N GLN A 114 -4.96 12.18 1.89
CA GLN A 114 -3.88 12.98 1.28
C GLN A 114 -2.74 12.08 0.76
N GLU A 115 -2.34 11.09 1.55
CA GLU A 115 -1.36 10.08 1.14
C GLU A 115 -1.85 9.30 -0.09
N MET A 116 -3.11 8.89 -0.09
CA MET A 116 -3.72 8.16 -1.21
C MET A 116 -3.83 9.01 -2.48
N GLU A 117 -4.18 10.30 -2.37
CA GLU A 117 -4.18 11.21 -3.51
C GLU A 117 -2.78 11.29 -4.13
N LEU A 118 -1.76 11.49 -3.30
CA LEU A 118 -0.38 11.58 -3.75
C LEU A 118 0.09 10.27 -4.40
N PHE A 119 -0.23 9.12 -3.80
CA PHE A 119 0.04 7.80 -4.38
C PHE A 119 -0.59 7.64 -5.76
N LEU A 120 -1.90 7.96 -5.90
CA LEU A 120 -2.62 7.84 -7.18
C LEU A 120 -2.13 8.81 -8.25
N GLN A 121 -1.55 9.96 -7.87
CA GLN A 121 -0.91 10.88 -8.81
C GLN A 121 0.39 10.31 -9.39
N HIS A 122 1.10 9.45 -8.64
CA HIS A 122 2.41 8.92 -9.03
C HIS A 122 2.38 7.48 -9.53
N ILE A 123 1.25 6.79 -9.39
CA ILE A 123 1.13 5.41 -9.87
C ILE A 123 1.02 5.36 -11.39
N ASP A 124 1.85 4.52 -12.00
CA ASP A 124 1.85 4.17 -13.42
C ASP A 124 2.05 2.66 -13.57
N SER A 125 0.97 1.91 -13.37
CA SER A 125 0.98 0.44 -13.37
C SER A 125 -0.16 -0.07 -14.26
N PRO A 126 0.00 0.05 -15.60
CA PRO A 126 -1.09 -0.20 -16.53
C PRO A 126 -1.59 -1.65 -16.46
N GLY A 127 -2.90 -1.81 -16.35
CA GLY A 127 -3.58 -3.10 -16.29
C GLY A 127 -3.62 -3.75 -14.89
N SER A 128 -2.93 -3.20 -13.90
CA SER A 128 -3.00 -3.71 -12.53
C SER A 128 -4.40 -3.54 -11.94
N VAL A 129 -4.92 -4.61 -11.36
CA VAL A 129 -6.18 -4.59 -10.61
C VAL A 129 -5.91 -4.01 -9.23
N PHE A 130 -6.41 -2.80 -9.00
CA PHE A 130 -6.23 -2.06 -7.75
C PHE A 130 -7.38 -2.32 -6.78
N ARG A 131 -7.06 -2.62 -5.53
CA ARG A 131 -8.02 -2.83 -4.43
C ARG A 131 -7.53 -2.13 -3.15
N MET A 132 -8.40 -1.31 -2.59
CA MET A 132 -8.31 -0.74 -1.26
C MET A 132 -9.67 -0.98 -0.58
N ASN A 133 -10.01 -2.27 -0.39
CA ASN A 133 -11.32 -2.71 0.10
C ASN A 133 -11.23 -3.59 1.36
N HIS A 134 -10.06 -3.68 1.98
CA HIS A 134 -9.89 -4.33 3.27
C HIS A 134 -10.67 -3.58 4.36
N ALA A 135 -11.07 -4.29 5.41
CA ALA A 135 -11.84 -3.69 6.51
C ALA A 135 -11.10 -2.57 7.24
N SER A 136 -9.76 -2.60 7.25
CA SER A 136 -8.92 -1.53 7.82
C SER A 136 -9.01 -0.19 7.09
N ASN A 137 -9.52 -0.14 5.85
CA ASN A 137 -9.54 1.08 5.05
C ASN A 137 -10.72 1.99 5.41
N TYR A 138 -10.47 3.29 5.48
CA TYR A 138 -11.49 4.31 5.66
C TYR A 138 -12.38 4.50 4.42
N LEU A 139 -11.83 4.27 3.22
CA LEU A 139 -12.53 4.39 1.95
C LEU A 139 -12.34 3.13 1.12
N THR A 140 -13.40 2.66 0.48
CA THR A 140 -13.30 1.53 -0.45
C THR A 140 -13.03 2.02 -1.86
N LEU A 141 -11.87 1.65 -2.40
CA LEU A 141 -11.47 1.93 -3.78
C LEU A 141 -11.24 0.63 -4.56
N LYS A 142 -11.67 0.61 -5.81
CA LYS A 142 -11.44 -0.52 -6.73
C LYS A 142 -11.38 -0.03 -8.17
N GLY A 143 -10.46 -0.56 -8.95
CA GLY A 143 -10.33 -0.19 -10.37
C GLY A 143 -9.23 -0.95 -11.08
N THR A 144 -9.04 -0.64 -12.34
CA THR A 144 -7.92 -1.07 -13.17
C THR A 144 -7.04 0.15 -13.48
N LEU A 145 -5.79 0.10 -13.05
CA LEU A 145 -4.80 1.14 -13.33
C LEU A 145 -4.29 0.97 -14.78
N ASN A 146 -4.06 1.99 -15.59
CA ASN A 146 -4.24 3.44 -15.38
C ASN A 146 -5.64 3.91 -15.80
N GLN A 147 -6.44 3.00 -16.32
CA GLN A 147 -7.75 3.27 -16.92
C GLN A 147 -8.67 4.03 -15.96
N ASP A 148 -8.71 3.62 -14.69
CA ASP A 148 -9.63 4.15 -13.67
C ASP A 148 -8.99 5.26 -12.80
N ARG A 149 -7.75 5.70 -13.08
CA ARG A 149 -7.01 6.60 -12.18
C ARG A 149 -7.76 7.88 -11.85
N GLU A 150 -8.33 8.56 -12.85
CA GLU A 150 -9.07 9.81 -12.61
C GLU A 150 -10.31 9.61 -11.76
N ARG A 151 -11.04 8.52 -11.99
CA ARG A 151 -12.19 8.16 -11.16
C ARG A 151 -11.80 7.87 -9.71
N LEU A 152 -10.69 7.16 -9.50
CA LEU A 152 -10.15 6.87 -8.17
C LEU A 152 -9.71 8.16 -7.46
N LEU A 153 -9.02 9.07 -8.16
CA LEU A 153 -8.66 10.39 -7.64
C LEU A 153 -9.88 11.21 -7.24
N GLN A 154 -10.94 11.19 -8.05
CA GLN A 154 -12.19 11.88 -7.70
C GLN A 154 -12.82 11.31 -6.43
N GLN A 155 -12.84 9.99 -6.24
CA GLN A 155 -13.35 9.35 -5.02
C GLN A 155 -12.53 9.75 -3.78
N VAL A 156 -11.19 9.78 -3.91
CA VAL A 156 -10.31 10.23 -2.81
C VAL A 156 -10.56 11.70 -2.46
N ARG A 157 -10.74 12.57 -3.45
CA ARG A 157 -11.07 14.00 -3.23
C ARG A 157 -12.43 14.19 -2.55
N GLN A 158 -13.41 13.34 -2.83
CA GLN A 158 -14.67 13.31 -2.08
C GLN A 158 -14.43 12.91 -0.61
N GLY A 159 -13.56 11.91 -0.38
CA GLY A 159 -13.10 11.55 0.97
C GLY A 159 -12.39 12.69 1.70
N LEU A 160 -11.54 13.46 1.02
CA LEU A 160 -10.90 14.67 1.58
C LEU A 160 -11.93 15.73 1.99
N ALA A 161 -13.07 15.81 1.30
CA ALA A 161 -14.21 16.64 1.68
C ALA A 161 -15.11 16.02 2.77
N GLY A 162 -14.67 14.91 3.40
CA GLY A 162 -15.40 14.23 4.48
C GLY A 162 -16.56 13.34 4.00
N GLN A 163 -16.63 13.02 2.71
CA GLN A 163 -17.71 12.21 2.15
C GLN A 163 -17.32 10.74 2.03
N GLY A 164 -18.15 9.84 2.53
CA GLY A 164 -18.03 8.39 2.33
C GLY A 164 -16.91 7.70 3.12
N LEU A 165 -16.28 8.39 4.07
CA LEU A 165 -15.32 7.76 4.98
C LEU A 165 -16.05 6.93 6.04
N LYS A 166 -15.48 5.77 6.36
CA LYS A 166 -15.92 4.96 7.49
C LYS A 166 -15.45 5.58 8.81
N ASP A 167 -16.28 5.47 9.82
CA ASP A 167 -15.87 5.78 11.19
C ASP A 167 -14.82 4.79 11.70
N GLU A 168 -13.98 5.21 12.65
CA GLU A 168 -12.91 4.38 13.22
C GLU A 168 -13.41 3.04 13.76
N PHE A 169 -14.54 3.05 14.47
CA PHE A 169 -15.13 1.82 15.06
C PHE A 169 -15.65 0.81 14.02
N MET A 170 -15.78 1.20 12.75
CA MET A 170 -16.18 0.31 11.65
C MET A 170 -14.99 -0.35 10.96
N ARG A 171 -13.77 -0.03 11.38
CA ARG A 171 -12.54 -0.63 10.87
C ARG A 171 -12.22 -1.90 11.64
N ALA A 172 -11.62 -2.88 10.95
CA ALA A 172 -11.17 -4.14 11.54
C ALA A 172 -9.95 -4.69 10.79
N LEU A 173 -9.21 -5.58 11.43
CA LEU A 173 -8.16 -6.40 10.82
C LEU A 173 -8.74 -7.69 10.24
#